data_a69430975191847b5e0c53424b68da3f
#
_entry.id   a69430975191847b5e0c53424b68da3f
#
_cell.length_a   1.000
_cell.length_b   1.000
_cell.length_c   1.000
_cell.angle_alpha   90.00
_cell.angle_beta   90.00
_cell.angle_gamma   90.00
#
_symmetry.space_group_name_H-M   'P 1'
#
loop_
_entity.id
_entity.type
_entity.pdbx_description
1 polymer ?
#
loop_
_entity_poly.entity_id
_entity_poly.type
_entity_poly.pdbx_seq_one_letter_code
_entity_poly.pdbx_strand_id
1 'polypeptide(L)'
;MFIHKMHSYQFSGRKVSGDLREKCLLVALVAALCVLPACSIDAHDKGKNGEAHVDIKSPVGDLHVSEQADIRDAGLTLYPGAKPAPKDDGDDKKSANVNLSVPGFSLKVVAAEFTSDDAPEKVVAYYDKELHMYGKPIQCRGDWSGGHVQSSNRDEMSKPVSCGNTGSGNSVELKVGTQGNQHLVAVKPNSAGTRFALVYVRMHTGSDTTI
;
A
#
# COMPACT_ATOMS: atom_id res chain seq x y z
N MET A 1 -81.01 29.21 48.41
CA MET A 1 -81.23 28.55 47.12
C MET A 1 -79.90 28.68 46.34
N PHE A 2 -78.99 27.72 46.56
CA PHE A 2 -77.68 27.72 45.87
C PHE A 2 -77.47 26.30 45.30
N ILE A 3 -77.44 26.24 43.99
CA ILE A 3 -77.27 25.00 43.24
C ILE A 3 -75.74 24.83 43.04
N HIS A 4 -75.23 23.75 43.61
CA HIS A 4 -73.79 23.38 43.45
C HIS A 4 -73.64 22.60 42.16
N LYS A 5 -72.86 23.14 41.25
CA LYS A 5 -72.50 22.58 39.95
C LYS A 5 -71.29 21.68 40.13
N MET A 6 -71.53 20.34 40.09
CA MET A 6 -70.42 19.36 40.09
C MET A 6 -69.74 19.35 38.73
N HIS A 7 -68.45 19.62 38.73
CA HIS A 7 -67.59 19.49 37.60
C HIS A 7 -67.01 18.06 37.55
N SER A 8 -67.44 17.31 36.56
CA SER A 8 -66.90 15.99 36.29
C SER A 8 -65.49 16.14 35.54
N TYR A 9 -64.49 15.70 36.22
CA TYR A 9 -63.12 15.58 35.58
C TYR A 9 -63.12 14.31 34.73
N GLN A 10 -63.06 14.46 33.42
CA GLN A 10 -62.72 13.37 32.50
C GLN A 10 -61.23 13.10 32.52
N PHE A 11 -60.86 11.91 32.99
CA PHE A 11 -59.50 11.41 32.90
C PHE A 11 -59.27 10.94 31.47
N SER A 12 -58.51 11.77 30.69
CA SER A 12 -58.07 11.41 29.36
C SER A 12 -56.97 10.35 29.48
N GLY A 13 -57.32 9.11 29.20
CA GLY A 13 -56.35 7.99 29.10
C GLY A 13 -55.41 8.20 27.96
N ARG A 14 -54.20 8.67 28.28
CA ARG A 14 -53.08 8.76 27.34
C ARG A 14 -52.59 7.34 27.02
N LYS A 15 -52.75 6.89 25.76
CA LYS A 15 -52.14 5.66 25.24
C LYS A 15 -50.61 5.79 25.25
N VAL A 16 -49.96 5.23 26.27
CA VAL A 16 -48.49 5.23 26.44
C VAL A 16 -47.90 3.92 25.88
N SER A 17 -48.34 3.40 24.76
CA SER A 17 -47.81 2.13 24.27
C SER A 17 -47.03 2.20 22.93
N GLY A 18 -46.98 3.36 22.27
CA GLY A 18 -46.19 3.55 21.04
C GLY A 18 -44.77 4.07 21.30
N ASP A 19 -44.67 5.00 22.23
CA ASP A 19 -43.44 5.78 22.49
C ASP A 19 -42.30 4.97 23.18
N LEU A 20 -42.64 3.96 23.98
CA LEU A 20 -41.67 3.13 24.68
C LEU A 20 -40.93 2.16 23.72
N ARG A 21 -41.66 1.63 22.74
CA ARG A 21 -41.10 0.75 21.72
C ARG A 21 -40.17 1.51 20.75
N GLU A 22 -40.56 2.71 20.35
CA GLU A 22 -39.69 3.56 19.50
C GLU A 22 -38.45 4.01 20.26
N LYS A 23 -38.58 4.38 21.52
CA LYS A 23 -37.40 4.74 22.34
C LYS A 23 -36.49 3.55 22.62
N CYS A 24 -37.03 2.36 22.85
CA CYS A 24 -36.20 1.15 22.97
C CYS A 24 -35.51 0.77 21.66
N LEU A 25 -36.15 0.94 20.51
CA LEU A 25 -35.56 0.72 19.20
C LEU A 25 -34.44 1.73 18.90
N LEU A 26 -34.63 3.01 19.23
CA LEU A 26 -33.60 4.04 19.07
C LEU A 26 -32.42 3.79 19.99
N VAL A 27 -32.63 3.40 21.24
CA VAL A 27 -31.53 3.06 22.18
C VAL A 27 -30.80 1.80 21.71
N ALA A 28 -31.48 0.78 21.19
CA ALA A 28 -30.85 -0.41 20.63
C ALA A 28 -30.08 -0.10 19.36
N LEU A 29 -30.55 0.82 18.51
CA LEU A 29 -29.84 1.26 17.31
C LEU A 29 -28.59 2.06 17.65
N VAL A 30 -28.64 2.95 18.64
CA VAL A 30 -27.48 3.72 19.13
C VAL A 30 -26.48 2.80 19.83
N ALA A 31 -26.93 1.82 20.61
CA ALA A 31 -26.05 0.83 21.24
C ALA A 31 -25.37 -0.08 20.19
N ALA A 32 -26.05 -0.43 19.09
CA ALA A 32 -25.48 -1.19 17.99
C ALA A 32 -24.42 -0.39 17.21
N LEU A 33 -24.55 0.94 17.11
CA LEU A 33 -23.52 1.81 16.51
C LEU A 33 -22.27 1.98 17.40
N CYS A 34 -22.39 1.78 18.71
CA CYS A 34 -21.25 1.86 19.64
C CYS A 34 -20.38 0.60 19.69
N VAL A 35 -20.77 -0.50 19.02
CA VAL A 35 -20.03 -1.76 18.95
C VAL A 35 -19.24 -1.88 17.64
N LEU A 36 -19.02 -0.76 16.93
CA LEU A 36 -18.08 -0.77 15.79
C LEU A 36 -16.69 -1.05 16.34
N PRO A 37 -16.02 -2.13 15.86
CA PRO A 37 -14.68 -2.45 16.31
C PRO A 37 -13.76 -1.26 15.99
N ALA A 38 -13.10 -0.78 17.03
CA ALA A 38 -12.19 0.35 16.93
C ALA A 38 -11.06 0.00 15.95
N CYS A 39 -10.96 0.75 14.85
CA CYS A 39 -9.75 0.77 14.03
C CYS A 39 -8.62 1.34 14.91
N SER A 40 -7.55 0.58 15.13
CA SER A 40 -6.35 1.14 15.72
C SER A 40 -5.50 1.74 14.60
N ILE A 41 -5.22 3.03 14.70
CA ILE A 41 -4.30 3.73 13.82
C ILE A 41 -3.08 4.08 14.67
N ASP A 42 -1.97 3.40 14.43
CA ASP A 42 -0.67 3.73 15.01
C ASP A 42 0.13 4.47 13.93
N ALA A 43 0.18 5.79 14.03
CA ALA A 43 1.05 6.63 13.24
C ALA A 43 2.21 7.09 14.11
N HIS A 44 3.38 6.47 13.95
CA HIS A 44 4.60 6.93 14.61
C HIS A 44 5.31 7.94 13.71
N ASP A 45 5.16 9.20 14.08
CA ASP A 45 5.90 10.29 13.49
C ASP A 45 7.32 10.29 14.10
N LYS A 46 8.32 10.02 13.25
CA LYS A 46 9.76 10.11 13.52
C LYS A 46 10.21 9.58 14.89
N GLY A 47 10.44 8.28 14.97
CA GLY A 47 11.26 7.70 16.03
C GLY A 47 12.64 8.37 16.09
N LYS A 48 13.44 8.09 17.12
CA LYS A 48 14.80 8.64 17.34
C LYS A 48 15.75 8.55 16.14
N ASN A 49 15.39 7.78 15.10
CA ASN A 49 16.15 7.59 13.86
C ASN A 49 15.55 8.31 12.64
N GLY A 50 14.50 9.12 12.82
CA GLY A 50 13.91 9.91 11.73
C GLY A 50 13.04 9.13 10.73
N GLU A 51 12.63 7.92 11.06
CA GLU A 51 11.84 7.04 10.20
C GLU A 51 10.36 7.15 10.52
N ALA A 52 9.53 7.40 9.51
CA ALA A 52 8.09 7.37 9.66
C ALA A 52 7.54 5.99 9.25
N HIS A 53 6.63 5.46 10.07
CA HIS A 53 5.85 4.29 9.70
C HIS A 53 4.38 4.50 10.11
N VAL A 54 3.49 3.90 9.35
CA VAL A 54 2.05 3.93 9.59
C VAL A 54 1.53 2.51 9.61
N ASP A 55 0.94 2.14 10.73
CA ASP A 55 0.25 0.87 10.92
C ASP A 55 -1.25 1.13 11.12
N ILE A 56 -2.07 0.61 10.24
CA ILE A 56 -3.53 0.64 10.37
C ILE A 56 -4.02 -0.80 10.44
N LYS A 57 -4.65 -1.14 11.55
CA LYS A 57 -5.29 -2.44 11.74
C LYS A 57 -6.79 -2.25 11.88
N SER A 58 -7.55 -2.97 11.06
CA SER A 58 -9.00 -2.95 11.10
C SER A 58 -9.56 -4.35 10.87
N PRO A 59 -10.83 -4.61 11.27
CA PRO A 59 -11.49 -5.89 10.99
C PRO A 59 -11.66 -6.22 9.50
N VAL A 60 -11.47 -5.22 8.64
CA VAL A 60 -11.61 -5.35 7.17
C VAL A 60 -10.27 -5.31 6.45
N GLY A 61 -9.14 -5.31 7.18
CA GLY A 61 -7.82 -5.39 6.58
C GLY A 61 -6.75 -4.57 7.30
N ASP A 62 -5.51 -4.85 6.96
CA ASP A 62 -4.32 -4.25 7.55
C ASP A 62 -3.54 -3.49 6.48
N LEU A 63 -3.03 -2.32 6.85
CA LEU A 63 -2.09 -1.53 6.04
C LEU A 63 -0.85 -1.22 6.88
N HIS A 64 0.31 -1.62 6.38
CA HIS A 64 1.61 -1.24 6.92
C HIS A 64 2.39 -0.47 5.88
N VAL A 65 2.86 0.71 6.22
CA VAL A 65 3.73 1.56 5.39
C VAL A 65 4.94 1.97 6.21
N SER A 66 6.13 1.71 5.69
CA SER A 66 7.41 2.12 6.28
C SER A 66 8.25 2.87 5.26
N GLU A 67 8.94 3.91 5.68
CA GLU A 67 9.94 4.61 4.85
C GLU A 67 11.23 3.80 4.70
N GLN A 68 11.42 2.76 5.52
CA GLN A 68 12.57 1.86 5.45
C GLN A 68 12.18 0.60 4.69
N ALA A 69 12.79 0.41 3.53
CA ALA A 69 12.72 -0.85 2.80
C ALA A 69 14.03 -1.63 3.00
N ASP A 70 13.94 -2.81 3.61
CA ASP A 70 15.05 -3.75 3.51
C ASP A 70 14.98 -4.41 2.12
N ILE A 71 16.02 -4.19 1.32
CA ILE A 71 16.05 -4.74 -0.03
C ILE A 71 16.05 -6.26 -0.08
N ARG A 72 16.42 -6.91 1.01
CA ARG A 72 16.28 -8.38 1.17
C ARG A 72 14.82 -8.82 1.11
N ASP A 73 13.88 -7.96 1.52
CA ASP A 73 12.44 -8.20 1.39
C ASP A 73 11.96 -8.17 -0.07
N ALA A 74 12.75 -7.54 -0.96
CA ALA A 74 12.55 -7.60 -2.41
C ALA A 74 13.20 -8.86 -3.03
N GLY A 75 13.92 -9.66 -2.24
CA GLY A 75 14.62 -10.85 -2.73
C GLY A 75 15.83 -10.52 -3.63
N LEU A 76 16.34 -9.29 -3.59
CA LEU A 76 17.49 -8.85 -4.39
C LEU A 76 18.69 -8.57 -3.50
N THR A 77 19.89 -8.79 -4.03
CA THR A 77 21.14 -8.44 -3.36
C THR A 77 21.54 -7.01 -3.69
N LEU A 78 22.03 -6.27 -2.71
CA LEU A 78 22.55 -4.93 -2.96
C LEU A 78 23.81 -5.00 -3.82
N TYR A 79 23.89 -4.14 -4.84
CA TYR A 79 25.07 -4.00 -5.68
C TYR A 79 26.31 -3.67 -4.83
N PRO A 80 27.45 -4.35 -5.04
CA PRO A 80 28.67 -4.12 -4.25
C PRO A 80 29.07 -2.65 -4.24
N GLY A 81 29.28 -2.09 -3.05
CA GLY A 81 29.70 -0.69 -2.89
C GLY A 81 28.58 0.34 -3.09
N ALA A 82 27.35 -0.08 -3.36
CA ALA A 82 26.22 0.85 -3.46
C ALA A 82 25.90 1.50 -2.12
N LYS A 83 25.45 2.76 -2.20
CA LYS A 83 25.03 3.58 -1.06
C LYS A 83 23.57 3.99 -1.25
N PRO A 84 22.78 4.16 -0.18
CA PRO A 84 21.45 4.75 -0.30
C PRO A 84 21.53 6.08 -1.07
N ALA A 85 20.57 6.30 -1.98
CA ALA A 85 20.53 7.54 -2.75
C ALA A 85 20.31 8.73 -1.80
N PRO A 86 21.01 9.87 -2.00
CA PRO A 86 20.77 11.06 -1.21
C PRO A 86 19.33 11.56 -1.43
N LYS A 87 18.77 12.18 -0.41
CA LYS A 87 17.48 12.87 -0.53
C LYS A 87 17.67 14.11 -1.41
N ASP A 88 16.88 14.22 -2.47
CA ASP A 88 16.83 15.45 -3.25
C ASP A 88 15.90 16.45 -2.57
N ASP A 89 16.14 17.75 -2.69
CA ASP A 89 15.28 18.80 -2.13
C ASP A 89 13.87 18.65 -2.71
N GLY A 90 12.91 18.29 -1.85
CA GLY A 90 11.50 18.13 -2.20
C GLY A 90 10.99 16.69 -2.37
N ASP A 91 11.86 15.68 -2.28
CA ASP A 91 11.45 14.26 -2.31
C ASP A 91 11.96 13.54 -1.05
N ASP A 92 11.09 13.42 -0.06
CA ASP A 92 11.46 12.89 1.26
C ASP A 92 11.67 11.37 1.29
N LYS A 93 11.28 10.63 0.22
CA LYS A 93 11.19 9.17 0.26
C LYS A 93 12.02 8.51 -0.84
N LYS A 94 13.15 7.94 -0.46
CA LYS A 94 14.02 7.14 -1.36
C LYS A 94 13.87 5.63 -1.12
N SER A 95 13.08 5.23 -0.16
CA SER A 95 12.67 3.85 0.06
C SER A 95 11.25 3.79 0.62
N ALA A 96 10.56 2.72 0.29
CA ALA A 96 9.22 2.44 0.78
C ALA A 96 9.00 0.94 0.89
N ASN A 97 8.38 0.52 1.99
CA ASN A 97 7.83 -0.82 2.15
C ASN A 97 6.34 -0.67 2.48
N VAL A 98 5.49 -1.14 1.58
CA VAL A 98 4.04 -1.06 1.70
C VAL A 98 3.48 -2.48 1.70
N ASN A 99 2.73 -2.81 2.74
CA ASN A 99 1.96 -4.05 2.81
C ASN A 99 0.51 -3.71 3.08
N LEU A 100 -0.37 -4.06 2.16
CA LEU A 100 -1.81 -3.92 2.27
C LEU A 100 -2.45 -5.29 2.19
N SER A 101 -3.32 -5.61 3.13
CA SER A 101 -4.10 -6.85 3.13
C SER A 101 -5.54 -6.55 3.48
N VAL A 102 -6.45 -6.87 2.58
CA VAL A 102 -7.90 -6.80 2.77
C VAL A 102 -8.54 -8.09 2.24
N PRO A 103 -9.76 -8.45 2.65
CA PRO A 103 -10.44 -9.64 2.13
C PRO A 103 -10.47 -9.65 0.59
N GLY A 104 -9.89 -10.69 0.00
CA GLY A 104 -9.84 -10.85 -1.45
C GLY A 104 -8.78 -10.03 -2.19
N PHE A 105 -7.93 -9.26 -1.50
CA PHE A 105 -6.84 -8.52 -2.13
C PHE A 105 -5.64 -8.34 -1.19
N SER A 106 -4.44 -8.53 -1.70
CA SER A 106 -3.21 -8.13 -1.01
C SER A 106 -2.22 -7.47 -1.96
N LEU A 107 -1.46 -6.51 -1.44
CA LEU A 107 -0.40 -5.80 -2.16
C LEU A 107 0.82 -5.70 -1.26
N LYS A 108 1.98 -6.13 -1.79
CA LYS A 108 3.29 -5.86 -1.21
C LYS A 108 4.11 -5.07 -2.22
N VAL A 109 4.64 -3.94 -1.81
CA VAL A 109 5.61 -3.15 -2.59
C VAL A 109 6.83 -2.89 -1.73
N VAL A 110 8.00 -3.25 -2.23
CA VAL A 110 9.29 -2.88 -1.64
C VAL A 110 10.04 -2.10 -2.70
N ALA A 111 10.48 -0.89 -2.38
CA ALA A 111 11.24 -0.04 -3.28
C ALA A 111 12.35 0.68 -2.53
N ALA A 112 13.55 0.72 -3.09
CA ALA A 112 14.65 1.50 -2.54
C ALA A 112 15.59 1.99 -3.65
N GLU A 113 16.09 3.21 -3.49
CA GLU A 113 17.01 3.84 -4.42
C GLU A 113 18.42 3.90 -3.85
N PHE A 114 19.37 3.67 -4.75
CA PHE A 114 20.80 3.61 -4.46
C PHE A 114 21.62 4.38 -5.50
N THR A 115 22.87 4.69 -5.12
CA THR A 115 23.89 5.21 -6.01
C THR A 115 25.12 4.31 -5.99
N SER A 116 25.83 4.27 -7.11
CA SER A 116 27.13 3.61 -7.26
C SER A 116 28.06 4.49 -8.09
N ASP A 117 29.34 4.45 -7.79
CA ASP A 117 30.39 5.13 -8.57
C ASP A 117 30.68 4.39 -9.89
N ASP A 118 30.15 3.18 -10.07
CA ASP A 118 30.32 2.41 -11.31
C ASP A 118 29.40 2.91 -12.44
N ALA A 119 29.80 2.63 -13.68
CA ALA A 119 29.01 2.95 -14.86
C ALA A 119 27.70 2.15 -14.92
N PRO A 120 26.62 2.73 -15.52
CA PRO A 120 25.31 2.09 -15.60
C PRO A 120 25.32 0.67 -16.18
N GLU A 121 26.19 0.42 -17.16
CA GLU A 121 26.29 -0.87 -17.84
C GLU A 121 26.76 -1.99 -16.90
N LYS A 122 27.60 -1.68 -15.92
CA LYS A 122 28.05 -2.66 -14.92
C LYS A 122 26.91 -3.02 -13.98
N VAL A 123 26.15 -2.02 -13.53
CA VAL A 123 24.98 -2.23 -12.66
C VAL A 123 23.90 -3.03 -13.40
N VAL A 124 23.62 -2.70 -14.65
CA VAL A 124 22.70 -3.44 -15.51
C VAL A 124 23.16 -4.90 -15.67
N ALA A 125 24.43 -5.14 -15.99
CA ALA A 125 24.95 -6.49 -16.18
C ALA A 125 24.92 -7.33 -14.90
N TYR A 126 25.10 -6.71 -13.74
CA TYR A 126 25.00 -7.37 -12.44
C TYR A 126 23.55 -7.83 -12.18
N TYR A 127 22.59 -6.92 -12.30
CA TYR A 127 21.19 -7.24 -12.02
C TYR A 127 20.54 -8.10 -13.11
N ASP A 128 20.99 -8.01 -14.35
CA ASP A 128 20.54 -8.96 -15.38
C ASP A 128 20.83 -10.41 -14.96
N LYS A 129 22.02 -10.69 -14.43
CA LYS A 129 22.37 -12.01 -13.90
C LYS A 129 21.55 -12.40 -12.69
N GLU A 130 21.39 -11.48 -11.75
CA GLU A 130 20.67 -11.75 -10.51
C GLU A 130 19.19 -12.03 -10.75
N LEU A 131 18.56 -11.28 -11.64
CA LEU A 131 17.15 -11.44 -11.99
C LEU A 131 16.84 -12.76 -12.70
N HIS A 132 17.85 -13.43 -13.30
CA HIS A 132 17.65 -14.75 -13.93
C HIS A 132 17.16 -15.84 -12.97
N MET A 133 17.36 -15.69 -11.66
CA MET A 133 16.80 -16.62 -10.66
C MET A 133 15.26 -16.56 -10.59
N TYR A 134 14.65 -15.46 -11.06
CA TYR A 134 13.20 -15.26 -11.11
C TYR A 134 12.59 -15.51 -12.49
N GLY A 135 13.41 -15.82 -13.50
CA GLY A 135 13.02 -16.05 -14.87
C GLY A 135 13.91 -15.32 -15.88
N LYS A 136 13.46 -15.22 -17.12
CA LYS A 136 14.20 -14.48 -18.15
C LYS A 136 13.88 -12.97 -18.06
N PRO A 137 14.84 -12.12 -17.69
CA PRO A 137 14.60 -10.68 -17.64
C PRO A 137 14.35 -10.12 -19.04
N ILE A 138 13.54 -9.07 -19.11
CA ILE A 138 13.43 -8.20 -20.29
C ILE A 138 14.08 -6.87 -19.99
N GLN A 139 14.76 -6.30 -20.98
CA GLN A 139 15.37 -4.99 -20.87
C GLN A 139 14.56 -3.96 -21.67
N CYS A 140 14.05 -2.95 -20.99
CA CYS A 140 13.32 -1.83 -21.54
C CYS A 140 14.17 -0.56 -21.49
N ARG A 141 14.06 0.31 -22.47
CA ARG A 141 14.73 1.62 -22.51
C ARG A 141 13.66 2.71 -22.52
N GLY A 142 13.90 3.80 -21.82
CA GLY A 142 12.96 4.90 -21.78
C GLY A 142 13.21 5.85 -20.66
N ASP A 143 12.22 6.70 -20.38
CA ASP A 143 12.26 7.56 -19.22
C ASP A 143 11.93 6.73 -17.96
N TRP A 144 12.58 7.09 -16.85
CA TRP A 144 12.29 6.51 -15.56
C TRP A 144 10.85 6.79 -15.16
N SER A 145 9.99 5.79 -15.27
CA SER A 145 8.55 5.96 -15.00
C SER A 145 8.08 5.34 -13.69
N GLY A 146 8.99 4.71 -12.90
CA GLY A 146 8.57 3.89 -11.77
C GLY A 146 7.71 2.70 -12.22
N GLY A 147 7.69 1.60 -11.48
CA GLY A 147 6.88 0.44 -11.85
C GLY A 147 5.40 0.80 -11.97
N HIS A 148 4.82 0.69 -13.15
CA HIS A 148 3.39 0.80 -13.36
C HIS A 148 2.74 -0.55 -13.10
N VAL A 149 1.87 -0.60 -12.09
CA VAL A 149 0.91 -1.68 -11.92
C VAL A 149 -0.34 -1.30 -12.70
N GLN A 150 -0.55 -1.92 -13.84
CA GLN A 150 -1.59 -1.49 -14.79
C GLN A 150 -2.97 -2.08 -14.58
N SER A 151 -3.15 -3.10 -13.74
CA SER A 151 -4.46 -3.75 -13.63
C SER A 151 -4.66 -4.50 -12.31
N SER A 152 -5.89 -4.43 -11.81
CA SER A 152 -6.40 -5.26 -10.71
C SER A 152 -7.13 -6.53 -11.19
N ASN A 153 -7.18 -6.79 -12.51
CA ASN A 153 -7.79 -7.97 -13.07
C ASN A 153 -6.84 -9.17 -12.97
N ARG A 154 -7.31 -10.31 -12.46
CA ARG A 154 -6.54 -11.54 -12.25
C ARG A 154 -5.87 -12.02 -13.56
N ASP A 155 -6.58 -11.96 -14.69
CA ASP A 155 -6.05 -12.41 -15.96
C ASP A 155 -4.88 -11.54 -16.44
N GLU A 156 -4.94 -10.24 -16.20
CA GLU A 156 -3.85 -9.31 -16.51
C GLU A 156 -2.66 -9.54 -15.57
N MET A 157 -2.90 -9.81 -14.28
CA MET A 157 -1.83 -10.02 -13.31
C MET A 157 -1.00 -11.28 -13.59
N SER A 158 -1.57 -12.28 -14.25
CA SER A 158 -0.84 -13.50 -14.66
C SER A 158 0.01 -13.31 -15.92
N LYS A 159 -0.21 -12.23 -16.69
CA LYS A 159 0.57 -11.97 -17.90
C LYS A 159 2.02 -11.64 -17.58
N PRO A 160 2.96 -12.07 -18.42
CA PRO A 160 4.36 -11.67 -18.27
C PRO A 160 4.53 -10.15 -18.27
N VAL A 161 5.54 -9.68 -17.58
CA VAL A 161 5.96 -8.26 -17.67
C VAL A 161 6.30 -7.89 -19.10
N SER A 162 6.02 -6.65 -19.47
CA SER A 162 6.32 -6.09 -20.77
C SER A 162 6.92 -4.69 -20.64
N CYS A 163 7.61 -4.23 -21.68
CA CYS A 163 7.99 -2.84 -21.78
C CYS A 163 6.72 -2.01 -22.07
N GLY A 164 6.55 -0.93 -21.30
CA GLY A 164 5.57 0.11 -21.61
C GLY A 164 6.01 0.94 -22.83
N ASN A 165 5.46 2.12 -22.98
CA ASN A 165 5.90 3.05 -24.04
C ASN A 165 7.38 3.37 -23.82
N THR A 166 8.19 2.93 -24.78
CA THR A 166 9.63 3.23 -24.78
C THR A 166 9.81 4.70 -25.17
N GLY A 167 10.15 5.52 -24.17
CA GLY A 167 10.59 6.91 -24.38
C GLY A 167 12.03 6.98 -24.93
N SER A 168 12.47 8.17 -25.26
CA SER A 168 13.85 8.46 -25.68
C SER A 168 14.84 8.63 -24.51
N GLY A 169 14.45 8.32 -23.29
CA GLY A 169 15.24 8.52 -22.10
C GLY A 169 16.47 7.61 -21.99
N ASN A 170 17.42 8.01 -21.15
CA ASN A 170 18.69 7.31 -20.93
C ASN A 170 18.61 6.23 -19.83
N SER A 171 17.43 5.93 -19.32
CA SER A 171 17.25 4.89 -18.31
C SER A 171 17.05 3.51 -18.92
N VAL A 172 17.52 2.50 -18.20
CA VAL A 172 17.33 1.09 -18.51
C VAL A 172 16.53 0.48 -17.38
N GLU A 173 15.45 -0.22 -17.73
CA GLU A 173 14.67 -1.01 -16.79
C GLU A 173 14.82 -2.50 -17.10
N LEU A 174 15.26 -3.28 -16.12
CA LEU A 174 15.21 -4.74 -16.15
C LEU A 174 13.97 -5.19 -15.42
N LYS A 175 13.15 -6.02 -16.05
CA LYS A 175 11.91 -6.55 -15.48
C LYS A 175 11.87 -8.06 -15.62
N VAL A 176 11.34 -8.74 -14.60
CA VAL A 176 11.12 -10.19 -14.63
C VAL A 176 9.89 -10.56 -13.82
N GLY A 177 9.18 -11.59 -14.24
CA GLY A 177 7.98 -12.12 -13.60
C GLY A 177 6.71 -11.80 -14.35
N THR A 178 5.61 -11.59 -13.63
CA THR A 178 4.29 -11.25 -14.17
C THR A 178 3.84 -9.88 -13.68
N GLN A 179 2.77 -9.34 -14.25
CA GLN A 179 2.19 -8.07 -13.82
C GLN A 179 1.82 -8.05 -12.33
N GLY A 180 1.41 -9.18 -11.77
CA GLY A 180 1.06 -9.32 -10.36
C GLY A 180 2.20 -9.77 -9.44
N ASN A 181 3.34 -10.20 -9.99
CA ASN A 181 4.51 -10.61 -9.19
C ASN A 181 5.79 -10.36 -9.98
N GLN A 182 6.42 -9.21 -9.74
CA GLN A 182 7.55 -8.75 -10.55
C GLN A 182 8.68 -8.17 -9.72
N HIS A 183 9.88 -8.38 -10.20
CA HIS A 183 11.07 -7.64 -9.79
C HIS A 183 11.43 -6.67 -10.92
N LEU A 184 11.82 -5.47 -10.53
CA LEU A 184 12.21 -4.40 -11.44
C LEU A 184 13.49 -3.74 -10.91
N VAL A 185 14.43 -3.53 -11.80
CA VAL A 185 15.62 -2.74 -11.54
C VAL A 185 15.68 -1.62 -12.58
N ALA A 186 15.54 -0.39 -12.13
CA ALA A 186 15.64 0.77 -12.98
C ALA A 186 16.99 1.44 -12.76
N VAL A 187 17.74 1.69 -13.84
CA VAL A 187 19.11 2.19 -13.83
C VAL A 187 19.19 3.43 -14.71
N LYS A 188 19.76 4.52 -14.19
CA LYS A 188 20.03 5.73 -14.96
C LYS A 188 21.42 6.28 -14.66
N PRO A 189 22.05 6.92 -15.64
CA PRO A 189 23.30 7.67 -15.42
C PRO A 189 23.08 8.76 -14.37
N ASN A 190 24.10 9.00 -13.56
CA ASN A 190 24.19 10.14 -12.65
C ASN A 190 25.53 10.84 -12.91
N SER A 191 25.67 12.10 -12.51
CA SER A 191 26.89 12.90 -12.70
C SER A 191 28.17 12.25 -12.14
N ALA A 192 28.05 11.38 -11.14
CA ALA A 192 29.16 10.70 -10.47
C ALA A 192 29.10 9.17 -10.61
N GLY A 193 28.40 8.63 -11.63
CA GLY A 193 28.25 7.19 -11.82
C GLY A 193 26.82 6.80 -12.15
N THR A 194 26.17 6.03 -11.29
CA THR A 194 24.86 5.44 -11.54
C THR A 194 23.92 5.70 -10.36
N ARG A 195 22.66 6.04 -10.66
CA ARG A 195 21.52 5.95 -9.72
C ARG A 195 20.61 4.82 -10.18
N PHE A 196 20.18 3.99 -9.25
CA PHE A 196 19.31 2.87 -9.57
C PHE A 196 18.30 2.61 -8.46
N ALA A 197 17.14 2.08 -8.84
CA ALA A 197 16.11 1.61 -7.91
C ALA A 197 15.90 0.11 -8.04
N LEU A 198 15.71 -0.52 -6.90
CA LEU A 198 15.31 -1.90 -6.78
C LEU A 198 13.86 -1.92 -6.32
N VAL A 199 13.00 -2.61 -7.06
CA VAL A 199 11.56 -2.65 -6.79
C VAL A 199 11.06 -4.08 -6.87
N TYR A 200 10.27 -4.46 -5.88
CA TYR A 200 9.49 -5.68 -5.89
C TYR A 200 8.02 -5.34 -5.70
N VAL A 201 7.18 -5.91 -6.55
CA VAL A 201 5.73 -5.76 -6.45
C VAL A 201 5.10 -7.14 -6.46
N ARG A 202 4.26 -7.41 -5.47
CA ARG A 202 3.41 -8.60 -5.43
C ARG A 202 1.98 -8.20 -5.13
N MET A 203 1.08 -8.58 -6.02
CA MET A 203 -0.35 -8.45 -5.84
C MET A 203 -1.00 -9.83 -5.85
N HIS A 204 -2.02 -9.98 -5.04
CA HIS A 204 -2.86 -11.17 -5.03
C HIS A 204 -4.33 -10.76 -4.97
N THR A 205 -5.15 -11.37 -5.83
CA THR A 205 -6.61 -11.20 -5.82
C THR A 205 -7.25 -12.57 -5.73
N GLY A 206 -8.09 -12.80 -4.73
CA GLY A 206 -8.81 -14.06 -4.55
C GLY A 206 -9.08 -14.38 -3.09
N SER A 207 -9.95 -15.36 -2.85
CA SER A 207 -10.36 -15.81 -1.53
C SER A 207 -9.36 -16.76 -0.85
N ASP A 208 -8.19 -17.01 -1.43
CA ASP A 208 -7.18 -17.86 -0.80
C ASP A 208 -6.39 -17.06 0.22
N THR A 209 -6.95 -17.02 1.42
CA THR A 209 -6.27 -16.58 2.64
C THR A 209 -5.33 -17.71 3.10
N THR A 210 -4.25 -17.95 2.37
CA THR A 210 -3.13 -18.74 2.88
C THR A 210 -1.90 -17.87 2.82
N ILE A 211 -1.58 -17.28 3.95
CA ILE A 211 -0.32 -16.61 4.24
C ILE A 211 0.66 -17.67 4.74
#